data_15d45b6eb429386ebc6951962ee239fd
#
_entry.id   15d45b6eb429386ebc6951962ee239fd
#
_cell.length_a   1.000
_cell.length_b   1.000
_cell.length_c   1.000
_cell.angle_alpha   90.00
_cell.angle_beta   90.00
_cell.angle_gamma   90.00
#
_symmetry.space_group_name_H-M   'P 1'
#
loop_
_entity.id
_entity.type
_entity.pdbx_description
1 polymer ?
#
loop_
_entity_poly.entity_id
_entity_poly.type
_entity_poly.pdbx_seq_one_letter_code
_entity_poly.pdbx_strand_id
1 'polypeptide(L)'
;MIRTFAWLLPVLLSIASASAQQDRDNIKIRFTAQTRPADLGELVMVTEDRRSQAFNLPVNHLTEPQTAPGRLFRLEAERQALPLAQVRLPETGDDFVVLLVSGDDSPYEAVVIPYRGDGFRPGDYYLHNVSSLPVLGSVGATEFVIAPRSGRVVRPSGARDERFYDVLLGVREGNASRAISQSRWPVASHTRTYVFFFDDPVRRDVGFRAVDEFVPEEDP
;
A
#
# COMPACT_ATOMS: atom_id res chain seq x y z
N MET A 1 -50.94 -50.05 24.63
CA MET A 1 -50.03 -48.94 25.10
C MET A 1 -48.83 -48.90 24.18
N ILE A 2 -48.85 -48.01 23.17
CA ILE A 2 -47.75 -47.83 22.20
C ILE A 2 -47.23 -46.43 22.41
N ARG A 3 -45.98 -46.30 22.84
CA ARG A 3 -45.26 -45.02 23.03
C ARG A 3 -44.49 -44.72 21.74
N THR A 4 -44.91 -43.71 21.01
CA THR A 4 -44.18 -43.11 19.91
C THR A 4 -43.12 -42.14 20.44
N PHE A 5 -41.83 -42.43 20.18
CA PHE A 5 -40.72 -41.52 20.40
C PHE A 5 -40.48 -40.69 19.14
N ALA A 6 -40.73 -39.40 19.26
CA ALA A 6 -40.39 -38.42 18.21
C ALA A 6 -38.91 -38.07 18.28
N TRP A 7 -38.19 -38.27 17.20
CA TRP A 7 -36.80 -37.84 17.02
C TRP A 7 -36.81 -36.37 16.51
N LEU A 8 -36.35 -35.46 17.37
CA LEU A 8 -35.98 -34.11 16.96
C LEU A 8 -34.48 -34.12 16.66
N LEU A 9 -34.16 -34.03 15.37
CA LEU A 9 -32.77 -33.76 14.90
C LEU A 9 -32.47 -32.26 15.02
N PRO A 10 -31.29 -31.82 15.50
CA PRO A 10 -30.95 -30.41 15.53
C PRO A 10 -30.42 -29.95 14.17
N VAL A 11 -31.13 -29.02 13.56
CA VAL A 11 -30.68 -28.19 12.42
C VAL A 11 -29.91 -26.99 13.02
N LEU A 12 -28.64 -27.15 13.33
CA LEU A 12 -27.80 -26.06 13.90
C LEU A 12 -26.34 -26.16 13.43
N LEU A 13 -26.06 -26.26 12.12
CA LEU A 13 -24.65 -26.22 11.64
C LEU A 13 -24.44 -25.56 10.26
N SER A 14 -25.24 -24.57 9.88
CA SER A 14 -25.07 -23.96 8.54
C SER A 14 -24.85 -22.44 8.52
N ILE A 15 -24.83 -21.76 9.67
CA ILE A 15 -24.81 -20.29 9.70
C ILE A 15 -23.37 -19.73 9.76
N ALA A 16 -22.41 -20.46 10.34
CA ALA A 16 -21.04 -19.97 10.51
C ALA A 16 -20.24 -19.90 9.20
N SER A 17 -20.56 -20.74 8.22
CA SER A 17 -19.83 -20.78 6.95
C SER A 17 -20.19 -19.62 6.01
N ALA A 18 -21.42 -19.13 6.05
CA ALA A 18 -21.88 -18.04 5.19
C ALA A 18 -21.27 -16.68 5.58
N SER A 19 -21.11 -16.41 6.87
CA SER A 19 -20.52 -15.15 7.37
C SER A 19 -19.04 -15.05 7.04
N ALA A 20 -18.30 -16.15 7.15
CA ALA A 20 -16.86 -16.19 6.81
C ALA A 20 -16.62 -16.06 5.30
N GLN A 21 -17.56 -16.45 4.47
CA GLN A 21 -17.51 -16.28 3.02
C GLN A 21 -17.79 -14.84 2.62
N GLN A 22 -18.79 -14.23 3.25
CA GLN A 22 -19.22 -12.86 2.96
C GLN A 22 -18.18 -11.81 3.35
N ASP A 23 -17.42 -12.04 4.43
CA ASP A 23 -16.28 -11.19 4.84
C ASP A 23 -15.09 -11.29 3.84
N ARG A 24 -14.93 -12.42 3.16
CA ARG A 24 -13.88 -12.62 2.15
C ARG A 24 -14.19 -11.90 0.83
N ASP A 25 -15.44 -11.71 0.50
CA ASP A 25 -15.88 -11.17 -0.80
C ASP A 25 -15.95 -9.63 -0.82
N ASN A 26 -15.62 -8.93 0.27
CA ASN A 26 -15.75 -7.47 0.36
C ASN A 26 -14.43 -6.71 0.63
N ILE A 27 -13.28 -7.39 0.55
CA ILE A 27 -11.98 -6.72 0.77
C ILE A 27 -11.63 -5.91 -0.48
N LYS A 28 -11.51 -4.59 -0.31
CA LYS A 28 -11.09 -3.67 -1.36
C LYS A 28 -9.58 -3.43 -1.29
N ILE A 29 -8.96 -3.42 -2.45
CA ILE A 29 -7.53 -3.12 -2.58
C ILE A 29 -7.30 -2.22 -3.77
N ARG A 30 -6.30 -1.33 -3.62
CA ARG A 30 -5.80 -0.46 -4.67
C ARG A 30 -4.31 -0.71 -4.83
N PHE A 31 -3.80 -0.59 -6.03
CA PHE A 31 -2.40 -0.82 -6.33
C PHE A 31 -1.73 0.43 -6.88
N THR A 32 -0.47 0.60 -6.55
CA THR A 32 0.49 1.41 -7.31
C THR A 32 1.86 0.76 -7.20
N ALA A 33 2.75 1.02 -8.16
CA ALA A 33 4.10 0.47 -8.11
C ALA A 33 5.15 1.57 -8.12
N GLN A 34 6.28 1.28 -7.48
CA GLN A 34 7.48 2.12 -7.56
C GLN A 34 7.95 2.21 -9.02
N THR A 35 8.05 1.09 -9.72
CA THR A 35 8.45 1.01 -11.13
C THR A 35 7.59 -0.02 -11.84
N ARG A 36 7.50 0.09 -13.17
CA ARG A 36 6.82 -0.88 -14.02
C ARG A 36 7.65 -1.12 -15.28
N PRO A 37 8.05 -2.36 -15.58
CA PRO A 37 8.61 -2.72 -16.87
C PRO A 37 7.64 -2.40 -18.00
N ALA A 38 8.17 -1.92 -19.14
CA ALA A 38 7.33 -1.49 -20.27
C ALA A 38 6.53 -2.66 -20.88
N ASP A 39 7.06 -3.88 -20.81
CA ASP A 39 6.51 -5.11 -21.37
C ASP A 39 5.66 -5.93 -20.39
N LEU A 40 5.45 -5.43 -19.16
CA LEU A 40 4.75 -6.17 -18.12
C LEU A 40 3.31 -6.56 -18.46
N GLY A 41 2.62 -5.76 -19.28
CA GLY A 41 1.22 -5.99 -19.61
C GLY A 41 0.27 -5.79 -18.43
N GLU A 42 -0.89 -6.43 -18.48
CA GLU A 42 -1.89 -6.40 -17.41
C GLU A 42 -1.61 -7.47 -16.37
N LEU A 43 -2.07 -7.21 -15.15
CA LEU A 43 -1.91 -8.09 -14.00
C LEU A 43 -3.23 -8.72 -13.61
N VAL A 44 -3.14 -9.86 -12.93
CA VAL A 44 -4.25 -10.55 -12.29
C VAL A 44 -3.86 -10.97 -10.87
N MET A 45 -4.84 -11.01 -10.00
CA MET A 45 -4.71 -11.60 -8.67
C MET A 45 -5.16 -13.06 -8.73
N VAL A 46 -4.36 -13.98 -8.18
CA VAL A 46 -4.59 -15.42 -8.30
C VAL A 46 -4.50 -16.09 -6.93
N THR A 47 -5.51 -16.87 -6.60
CA THR A 47 -5.49 -17.88 -5.52
C THR A 47 -5.54 -19.29 -6.15
N GLU A 48 -5.68 -20.34 -5.33
CA GLU A 48 -5.83 -21.71 -5.85
C GLU A 48 -7.10 -21.91 -6.67
N ASP A 49 -8.18 -21.22 -6.28
CA ASP A 49 -9.54 -21.41 -6.80
C ASP A 49 -10.12 -20.19 -7.51
N ARG A 50 -9.46 -19.03 -7.46
CA ARG A 50 -9.98 -17.76 -8.01
C ARG A 50 -8.91 -17.00 -8.80
N ARG A 51 -9.37 -16.31 -9.84
CA ARG A 51 -8.60 -15.35 -10.64
C ARG A 51 -9.41 -14.07 -10.81
N SER A 52 -8.80 -12.92 -10.57
CA SER A 52 -9.45 -11.63 -10.78
C SER A 52 -9.60 -11.28 -12.27
N GLN A 53 -10.32 -10.21 -12.56
CA GLN A 53 -10.19 -9.52 -13.84
C GLN A 53 -8.79 -8.93 -13.96
N ALA A 54 -8.32 -8.78 -15.21
CA ALA A 54 -7.05 -8.15 -15.50
C ALA A 54 -7.12 -6.64 -15.25
N PHE A 55 -6.03 -6.06 -14.77
CA PHE A 55 -5.91 -4.63 -14.52
C PHE A 55 -4.52 -4.10 -14.87
N ASN A 56 -4.46 -2.82 -15.21
CA ASN A 56 -3.19 -2.13 -15.42
C ASN A 56 -2.59 -1.68 -14.10
N LEU A 57 -1.27 -1.85 -13.95
CA LEU A 57 -0.52 -1.40 -12.79
C LEU A 57 -0.01 0.03 -13.02
N PRO A 58 -0.56 1.04 -12.34
CA PRO A 58 -0.07 2.42 -12.45
C PRO A 58 1.18 2.65 -11.60
N VAL A 59 1.93 3.69 -11.97
CA VAL A 59 3.10 4.15 -11.21
C VAL A 59 2.96 5.59 -10.70
N ASN A 60 1.91 6.30 -11.08
CA ASN A 60 1.68 7.72 -10.77
C ASN A 60 0.31 8.01 -10.14
N HIS A 61 -0.50 6.99 -9.92
CA HIS A 61 -1.79 7.06 -9.21
C HIS A 61 -2.09 5.68 -8.60
N LEU A 62 -3.18 5.57 -7.84
CA LEU A 62 -3.72 4.28 -7.40
C LEU A 62 -4.69 3.73 -8.45
N THR A 63 -4.81 2.40 -8.54
CA THR A 63 -5.91 1.79 -9.31
C THR A 63 -7.26 2.15 -8.71
N GLU A 64 -8.33 2.00 -9.50
CA GLU A 64 -9.66 1.87 -8.93
C GLU A 64 -9.71 0.71 -7.95
N PRO A 65 -10.62 0.76 -6.95
CA PRO A 65 -10.78 -0.33 -5.98
C PRO A 65 -11.06 -1.65 -6.67
N GLN A 66 -10.24 -2.66 -6.39
CA GLN A 66 -10.39 -4.03 -6.84
C GLN A 66 -10.87 -4.90 -5.68
N THR A 67 -11.65 -5.94 -5.96
CA THR A 67 -12.01 -6.94 -4.94
C THR A 67 -10.89 -7.97 -4.81
N ALA A 68 -10.33 -8.12 -3.61
CA ALA A 68 -9.31 -9.14 -3.36
C ALA A 68 -9.91 -10.55 -3.44
N PRO A 69 -9.25 -11.52 -4.09
CA PRO A 69 -9.75 -12.90 -4.17
C PRO A 69 -9.64 -13.64 -2.83
N GLY A 70 -8.90 -13.07 -1.86
CA GLY A 70 -8.67 -13.57 -0.53
C GLY A 70 -7.60 -12.74 0.18
N ARG A 71 -7.27 -13.08 1.43
CA ARG A 71 -6.22 -12.37 2.18
C ARG A 71 -4.79 -12.77 1.80
N LEU A 72 -4.63 -13.90 1.14
CA LEU A 72 -3.36 -14.36 0.58
C LEU A 72 -3.57 -14.69 -0.89
N PHE A 73 -2.86 -14.00 -1.77
CA PHE A 73 -2.91 -14.23 -3.21
C PHE A 73 -1.58 -13.87 -3.87
N ARG A 74 -1.39 -14.33 -5.10
CA ARG A 74 -0.27 -13.93 -5.96
C ARG A 74 -0.74 -12.89 -6.96
N LEU A 75 0.17 -11.98 -7.30
CA LEU A 75 0.07 -11.15 -8.50
C LEU A 75 0.83 -11.84 -9.63
N GLU A 76 0.22 -11.95 -10.77
CA GLU A 76 0.79 -12.56 -11.97
C GLU A 76 0.60 -11.64 -13.19
N ALA A 77 1.54 -11.67 -14.12
CA ALA A 77 1.33 -11.08 -15.44
C ALA A 77 0.30 -11.93 -16.19
N GLU A 78 -0.76 -11.32 -16.69
CA GLU A 78 -1.91 -12.03 -17.26
C GLU A 78 -1.52 -13.02 -18.35
N ARG A 79 -0.67 -12.57 -19.30
CA ARG A 79 -0.32 -13.36 -20.49
C ARG A 79 0.75 -14.42 -20.28
N GLN A 80 1.56 -14.27 -19.24
CA GLN A 80 2.73 -15.11 -19.03
C GLN A 80 2.58 -16.04 -17.82
N ALA A 81 1.52 -15.85 -16.99
CA ALA A 81 1.35 -16.49 -15.69
C ALA A 81 2.64 -16.43 -14.83
N LEU A 82 3.42 -15.35 -14.99
CA LEU A 82 4.66 -15.14 -14.27
C LEU A 82 4.35 -14.57 -12.89
N PRO A 83 4.73 -15.25 -11.80
CA PRO A 83 4.57 -14.71 -10.45
C PRO A 83 5.41 -13.43 -10.27
N LEU A 84 4.76 -12.36 -9.84
CA LEU A 84 5.40 -11.04 -9.68
C LEU A 84 5.57 -10.66 -8.21
N ALA A 85 4.58 -11.01 -7.39
CA ALA A 85 4.59 -10.78 -5.96
C ALA A 85 3.62 -11.72 -5.24
N GLN A 86 3.89 -11.99 -3.98
CA GLN A 86 2.91 -12.54 -3.05
C GLN A 86 2.37 -11.41 -2.18
N VAL A 87 1.05 -11.28 -2.10
CA VAL A 87 0.37 -10.29 -1.27
C VAL A 87 -0.28 -10.99 -0.09
N ARG A 88 0.05 -10.55 1.11
CA ARG A 88 -0.59 -10.99 2.36
C ARG A 88 -1.25 -9.80 3.02
N LEU A 89 -2.58 -9.77 3.00
CA LEU A 89 -3.36 -8.74 3.69
C LEU A 89 -3.44 -9.05 5.19
N PRO A 90 -3.50 -8.02 6.06
CA PRO A 90 -3.76 -8.20 7.49
C PRO A 90 -5.03 -8.98 7.75
N GLU A 91 -5.13 -9.65 8.89
CA GLU A 91 -6.32 -10.42 9.27
C GLU A 91 -7.55 -9.56 9.51
N THR A 92 -7.33 -8.31 9.91
CA THR A 92 -8.38 -7.31 10.17
C THR A 92 -8.35 -6.19 9.13
N GLY A 93 -9.50 -5.54 8.94
CA GLY A 93 -9.68 -4.51 7.93
C GLY A 93 -10.17 -5.09 6.59
N ASP A 94 -10.74 -4.24 5.78
CA ASP A 94 -11.42 -4.58 4.51
C ASP A 94 -11.06 -3.65 3.36
N ASP A 95 -10.18 -2.66 3.59
CA ASP A 95 -9.76 -1.70 2.57
C ASP A 95 -8.26 -1.38 2.71
N PHE A 96 -7.48 -1.61 1.63
CA PHE A 96 -6.03 -1.51 1.65
C PHE A 96 -5.47 -0.86 0.39
N VAL A 97 -4.30 -0.26 0.54
CA VAL A 97 -3.39 0.08 -0.55
C VAL A 97 -2.22 -0.91 -0.55
N VAL A 98 -1.90 -1.44 -1.71
CA VAL A 98 -0.75 -2.31 -1.93
C VAL A 98 0.26 -1.56 -2.79
N LEU A 99 1.39 -1.21 -2.17
CA LEU A 99 2.52 -0.61 -2.87
C LEU A 99 3.44 -1.74 -3.34
N LEU A 100 3.68 -1.81 -4.64
CA LEU A 100 4.63 -2.75 -5.22
C LEU A 100 5.98 -2.05 -5.38
N VAL A 101 6.93 -2.47 -4.58
CA VAL A 101 8.31 -1.97 -4.59
C VAL A 101 9.24 -3.03 -5.17
N SER A 102 10.43 -2.65 -5.65
CA SER A 102 11.41 -3.61 -6.15
C SER A 102 11.78 -4.61 -5.08
N GLY A 103 11.57 -5.90 -5.38
CA GLY A 103 11.91 -7.01 -4.49
C GLY A 103 13.32 -7.54 -4.73
N ASP A 104 13.87 -8.28 -3.77
CA ASP A 104 15.17 -8.93 -3.89
C ASP A 104 15.02 -10.35 -4.48
N ASP A 105 14.00 -11.10 -4.01
CA ASP A 105 13.76 -12.50 -4.42
C ASP A 105 12.64 -12.65 -5.45
N SER A 106 11.88 -11.59 -5.70
CA SER A 106 10.78 -11.53 -6.66
C SER A 106 10.78 -10.17 -7.36
N PRO A 107 10.15 -10.04 -8.54
CA PRO A 107 10.07 -8.76 -9.23
C PRO A 107 9.54 -7.62 -8.36
N TYR A 108 8.58 -7.94 -7.46
CA TYR A 108 8.06 -6.99 -6.50
C TYR A 108 7.93 -7.58 -5.10
N GLU A 109 8.15 -6.73 -4.11
CA GLU A 109 7.70 -6.88 -2.73
C GLU A 109 6.42 -6.07 -2.52
N ALA A 110 5.43 -6.65 -1.83
CA ALA A 110 4.16 -6.00 -1.57
C ALA A 110 4.16 -5.37 -0.17
N VAL A 111 4.05 -4.04 -0.11
CA VAL A 111 3.84 -3.29 1.13
C VAL A 111 2.37 -2.97 1.26
N VAL A 112 1.71 -3.49 2.29
CA VAL A 112 0.28 -3.33 2.52
C VAL A 112 0.03 -2.24 3.56
N ILE A 113 -0.79 -1.25 3.19
CA ILE A 113 -1.17 -0.13 4.04
C ILE A 113 -2.69 -0.15 4.21
N PRO A 114 -3.23 -0.07 5.44
CA PRO A 114 -4.66 0.13 5.63
C PRO A 114 -5.11 1.44 4.95
N TYR A 115 -6.17 1.36 4.14
CA TYR A 115 -6.69 2.52 3.43
C TYR A 115 -7.49 3.44 4.35
N ARG A 116 -8.22 2.86 5.30
CA ARG A 116 -9.03 3.57 6.29
C ARG A 116 -8.40 3.46 7.67
N GLY A 117 -8.67 4.47 8.49
CA GLY A 117 -8.25 4.51 9.90
C GLY A 117 -7.47 5.77 10.25
N ASP A 118 -7.26 5.97 11.54
CA ASP A 118 -6.63 7.17 12.11
C ASP A 118 -5.12 7.26 11.84
N GLY A 119 -4.53 6.21 11.30
CA GLY A 119 -3.09 6.12 11.10
C GLY A 119 -2.55 6.88 9.89
N PHE A 120 -3.38 7.09 8.84
CA PHE A 120 -2.97 7.76 7.59
C PHE A 120 -4.15 8.54 7.02
N ARG A 121 -4.17 9.84 7.25
CA ARG A 121 -5.27 10.75 6.94
C ARG A 121 -4.92 11.64 5.74
N PRO A 122 -5.91 12.31 5.12
CA PRO A 122 -5.63 13.40 4.20
C PRO A 122 -4.71 14.44 4.85
N GLY A 123 -3.73 14.94 4.10
CA GLY A 123 -2.66 15.80 4.58
C GLY A 123 -1.41 15.08 5.10
N ASP A 124 -1.47 13.77 5.35
CA ASP A 124 -0.33 12.97 5.77
C ASP A 124 0.47 12.43 4.58
N TYR A 125 1.76 12.09 4.83
CA TYR A 125 2.66 11.44 3.88
C TYR A 125 3.00 10.04 4.38
N TYR A 126 2.85 9.02 3.54
CA TYR A 126 3.43 7.71 3.78
C TYR A 126 4.78 7.64 3.06
N LEU A 127 5.85 7.64 3.82
CA LEU A 127 7.22 7.58 3.30
C LEU A 127 7.70 6.12 3.38
N HIS A 128 8.14 5.55 2.25
CA HIS A 128 8.68 4.19 2.19
C HIS A 128 10.09 4.20 1.60
N ASN A 129 11.03 3.66 2.35
CA ASN A 129 12.43 3.60 1.95
C ASN A 129 12.78 2.22 1.37
N VAL A 130 12.90 2.13 0.04
CA VAL A 130 13.36 0.94 -0.68
C VAL A 130 14.86 0.96 -0.90
N SER A 131 15.52 2.10 -0.63
CA SER A 131 16.97 2.25 -0.84
C SER A 131 17.78 1.50 0.20
N SER A 132 19.06 1.36 -0.08
CA SER A 132 20.04 0.69 0.78
C SER A 132 20.52 1.54 1.97
N LEU A 133 20.27 2.85 1.95
CA LEU A 133 20.71 3.79 3.00
C LEU A 133 19.54 4.26 3.87
N PRO A 134 19.74 4.53 5.17
CA PRO A 134 18.76 5.22 5.98
C PRO A 134 18.46 6.61 5.41
N VAL A 135 17.17 6.91 5.22
CA VAL A 135 16.66 8.22 4.80
C VAL A 135 16.26 9.01 6.03
N LEU A 136 16.63 10.28 6.05
CA LEU A 136 16.28 11.22 7.12
C LEU A 136 15.83 12.56 6.53
N GLY A 137 15.10 13.33 7.30
CA GLY A 137 14.67 14.64 6.83
C GLY A 137 13.58 15.25 7.69
N SER A 138 12.97 16.29 7.14
CA SER A 138 11.82 16.96 7.74
C SER A 138 10.81 17.40 6.71
N VAL A 139 9.53 17.41 7.12
CA VAL A 139 8.43 18.06 6.40
C VAL A 139 7.84 19.12 7.33
N GLY A 140 8.12 20.37 7.03
CA GLY A 140 7.89 21.45 7.97
C GLY A 140 8.71 21.26 9.26
N ALA A 141 8.04 21.27 10.42
CA ALA A 141 8.65 21.05 11.71
C ALA A 141 8.72 19.55 12.13
N THR A 142 8.16 18.64 11.32
CA THR A 142 8.14 17.21 11.64
C THR A 142 9.36 16.50 11.06
N GLU A 143 10.26 16.03 11.93
CA GLU A 143 11.45 15.27 11.57
C GLU A 143 11.18 13.77 11.48
N PHE A 144 11.96 13.07 10.66
CA PHE A 144 11.87 11.63 10.52
C PHE A 144 13.23 10.98 10.18
N VAL A 145 13.32 9.69 10.52
CA VAL A 145 14.35 8.77 10.05
C VAL A 145 13.66 7.47 9.65
N ILE A 146 14.02 6.92 8.49
CA ILE A 146 13.43 5.70 7.94
C ILE A 146 14.58 4.75 7.58
N ALA A 147 14.61 3.60 8.22
CA ALA A 147 15.59 2.57 7.90
C ALA A 147 15.36 1.99 6.49
N PRO A 148 16.37 1.36 5.85
CA PRO A 148 16.15 0.57 4.64
C PRO A 148 15.00 -0.43 4.80
N ARG A 149 14.24 -0.66 3.74
CA ARG A 149 13.09 -1.59 3.68
C ARG A 149 12.02 -1.33 4.74
N SER A 150 11.86 -0.07 5.15
CA SER A 150 10.81 0.30 6.11
C SER A 150 10.02 1.52 5.65
N GLY A 151 8.85 1.71 6.27
CA GLY A 151 7.99 2.84 5.96
C GLY A 151 7.33 3.39 7.22
N ARG A 152 6.88 4.64 7.13
CA ARG A 152 6.12 5.29 8.19
C ARG A 152 5.23 6.40 7.68
N VAL A 153 4.18 6.68 8.41
CA VAL A 153 3.38 7.90 8.22
C VAL A 153 4.09 9.07 8.87
N VAL A 154 4.19 10.17 8.13
CA VAL A 154 4.64 11.48 8.61
C VAL A 154 3.47 12.45 8.51
N ARG A 155 3.07 12.98 9.65
CA ARG A 155 2.07 14.05 9.74
C ARG A 155 2.81 15.37 9.81
N PRO A 156 2.77 16.19 8.74
CA PRO A 156 3.53 17.43 8.70
C PRO A 156 2.95 18.45 9.67
N SER A 157 3.80 19.37 10.11
CA SER A 157 3.43 20.50 10.95
C SER A 157 4.29 21.72 10.61
N GLY A 158 3.89 22.92 11.08
CA GLY A 158 4.67 24.11 10.86
C GLY A 158 4.68 24.57 9.40
N ALA A 159 3.51 24.54 8.74
CA ALA A 159 3.36 25.11 7.41
C ALA A 159 3.68 26.60 7.40
N ARG A 160 4.43 27.06 6.40
CA ARG A 160 4.70 28.48 6.20
C ARG A 160 3.52 29.14 5.47
N ASP A 161 3.00 30.22 6.04
CA ASP A 161 1.85 30.97 5.53
C ASP A 161 0.64 30.06 5.23
N GLU A 162 0.51 28.93 5.95
CA GLU A 162 -0.54 27.93 5.77
C GLU A 162 -0.60 27.32 4.35
N ARG A 163 0.43 27.53 3.52
CA ARG A 163 0.42 27.15 2.10
C ARG A 163 1.40 26.05 1.73
N PHE A 164 2.55 25.99 2.40
CA PHE A 164 3.57 24.98 2.09
C PHE A 164 4.43 24.63 3.29
N TYR A 165 5.03 23.45 3.22
CA TYR A 165 6.07 22.97 4.12
C TYR A 165 7.44 23.13 3.47
N ASP A 166 8.43 23.66 4.19
CA ASP A 166 9.81 23.50 3.79
C ASP A 166 10.21 22.02 4.02
N VAL A 167 10.82 21.38 3.02
CA VAL A 167 11.16 19.98 3.05
C VAL A 167 12.66 19.79 2.84
N LEU A 168 13.29 19.07 3.75
CA LEU A 168 14.66 18.64 3.64
C LEU A 168 14.70 17.11 3.65
N LEU A 169 15.31 16.53 2.63
CA LEU A 169 15.51 15.08 2.52
C LEU A 169 17.03 14.81 2.46
N GLY A 170 17.46 13.78 3.13
CA GLY A 170 18.85 13.36 3.16
C GLY A 170 19.01 11.87 3.39
N VAL A 171 20.23 11.40 3.28
CA VAL A 171 20.65 10.02 3.56
C VAL A 171 21.77 10.01 4.57
N ARG A 172 21.89 8.89 5.29
CA ARG A 172 22.98 8.66 6.23
C ARG A 172 23.93 7.60 5.68
N GLU A 173 25.21 7.97 5.54
CA GLU A 173 26.29 7.10 5.14
C GLU A 173 27.28 6.97 6.31
N GLY A 174 27.25 5.86 7.04
CA GLY A 174 28.00 5.71 8.27
C GLY A 174 27.62 6.78 9.31
N ASN A 175 28.60 7.61 9.69
CA ASN A 175 28.38 8.70 10.66
C ASN A 175 28.07 10.06 9.99
N ALA A 176 28.11 10.15 8.68
CA ALA A 176 27.82 11.37 7.93
C ALA A 176 26.39 11.39 7.41
N SER A 177 25.81 12.59 7.32
CA SER A 177 24.53 12.81 6.67
C SER A 177 24.71 13.77 5.51
N ARG A 178 24.03 13.48 4.41
CA ARG A 178 24.08 14.26 3.18
C ARG A 178 22.66 14.59 2.69
N ALA A 179 22.43 15.85 2.34
CA ALA A 179 21.17 16.25 1.74
C ALA A 179 21.07 15.70 0.31
N ILE A 180 19.89 15.19 -0.06
CA ILE A 180 19.54 14.75 -1.43
C ILE A 180 18.52 15.68 -2.08
N SER A 181 17.72 16.41 -1.30
CA SER A 181 16.75 17.38 -1.80
C SER A 181 16.41 18.43 -0.75
N GLN A 182 16.24 19.66 -1.23
CA GLN A 182 15.61 20.75 -0.48
C GLN A 182 14.53 21.36 -1.38
N SER A 183 13.31 21.35 -0.90
CA SER A 183 12.15 21.72 -1.70
C SER A 183 11.01 22.26 -0.83
N ARG A 184 9.88 22.59 -1.45
CA ARG A 184 8.66 23.00 -0.79
C ARG A 184 7.52 22.12 -1.26
N TRP A 185 6.76 21.57 -0.32
CA TRP A 185 5.57 20.79 -0.61
C TRP A 185 4.33 21.56 -0.20
N PRO A 186 3.28 21.59 -1.04
CA PRO A 186 2.06 22.31 -0.73
C PRO A 186 1.33 21.67 0.46
N VAL A 187 0.60 22.47 1.20
CA VAL A 187 -0.42 21.96 2.13
C VAL A 187 -1.57 21.42 1.31
N ALA A 188 -1.83 20.12 1.41
CA ALA A 188 -2.84 19.42 0.61
C ALA A 188 -3.79 18.65 1.54
N SER A 189 -4.73 19.36 2.16
CA SER A 189 -5.64 18.83 3.19
C SER A 189 -6.56 17.70 2.70
N HIS A 190 -6.75 17.55 1.38
CA HIS A 190 -7.59 16.52 0.76
C HIS A 190 -6.77 15.44 0.04
N THR A 191 -5.46 15.40 0.26
CA THR A 191 -4.57 14.48 -0.46
C THR A 191 -3.76 13.66 0.53
N ARG A 192 -3.66 12.36 0.31
CA ARG A 192 -2.64 11.50 0.91
C ARG A 192 -1.52 11.32 -0.10
N THR A 193 -0.28 11.38 0.36
CA THR A 193 0.88 11.27 -0.53
C THR A 193 1.74 10.07 -0.12
N TYR A 194 2.03 9.20 -1.08
CA TYR A 194 2.95 8.07 -0.94
C TYR A 194 4.29 8.46 -1.56
N VAL A 195 5.35 8.42 -0.78
CA VAL A 195 6.71 8.78 -1.23
C VAL A 195 7.60 7.55 -1.14
N PHE A 196 8.20 7.19 -2.28
CA PHE A 196 9.16 6.10 -2.38
C PHE A 196 10.57 6.65 -2.51
N PHE A 197 11.47 6.20 -1.64
CA PHE A 197 12.91 6.44 -1.78
C PHE A 197 13.54 5.18 -2.36
N PHE A 198 14.42 5.32 -3.34
CA PHE A 198 15.05 4.22 -4.06
C PHE A 198 16.47 4.55 -4.49
N ASP A 199 17.32 3.54 -4.66
CA ASP A 199 18.63 3.71 -5.24
C ASP A 199 18.49 4.02 -6.75
N ASP A 200 18.94 5.19 -7.18
CA ASP A 200 18.95 5.61 -8.58
C ASP A 200 20.30 5.22 -9.21
N PRO A 201 20.34 4.18 -10.07
CA PRO A 201 21.60 3.71 -10.64
C PRO A 201 22.24 4.70 -11.61
N VAL A 202 21.45 5.62 -12.20
CA VAL A 202 21.93 6.64 -13.13
C VAL A 202 22.63 7.77 -12.39
N ARG A 203 21.99 8.25 -11.33
CA ARG A 203 22.55 9.33 -10.49
C ARG A 203 23.56 8.83 -9.47
N ARG A 204 23.59 7.52 -9.21
CA ARG A 204 24.38 6.88 -8.15
C ARG A 204 24.08 7.51 -6.78
N ASP A 205 22.82 7.78 -6.54
CA ASP A 205 22.31 8.45 -5.35
C ASP A 205 20.92 7.88 -4.99
N VAL A 206 20.40 8.26 -3.82
CA VAL A 206 19.02 7.98 -3.48
C VAL A 206 18.11 9.01 -4.13
N GLY A 207 17.22 8.52 -4.98
CA GLY A 207 16.14 9.29 -5.57
C GLY A 207 14.85 9.14 -4.78
N PHE A 208 13.87 9.97 -5.08
CA PHE A 208 12.51 9.78 -4.56
C PHE A 208 11.45 10.12 -5.60
N ARG A 209 10.26 9.55 -5.41
CA ARG A 209 9.06 9.82 -6.20
C ARG A 209 7.84 9.84 -5.30
N ALA A 210 6.93 10.75 -5.58
CA ALA A 210 5.64 10.85 -4.88
C ALA A 210 4.49 10.39 -5.79
N VAL A 211 3.47 9.81 -5.16
CA VAL A 211 2.17 9.50 -5.75
C VAL A 211 1.10 10.11 -4.87
N ASP A 212 0.30 10.98 -5.43
CA ASP A 212 -0.78 11.64 -4.72
C ASP A 212 -2.10 10.89 -4.92
N GLU A 213 -2.87 10.81 -3.85
CA GLU A 213 -4.22 10.27 -3.83
C GLU A 213 -5.16 11.34 -3.32
N PHE A 214 -6.09 11.77 -4.16
CA PHE A 214 -7.16 12.66 -3.73
C PHE A 214 -8.20 11.89 -2.91
N VAL A 215 -8.48 12.36 -1.71
CA VAL A 215 -9.51 11.80 -0.82
C VAL A 215 -10.64 12.80 -0.74
N PRO A 216 -11.80 12.52 -1.36
CA PRO A 216 -12.96 13.40 -1.24
C PRO A 216 -13.37 13.56 0.23
N GLU A 217 -13.89 14.74 0.59
CA GLU A 217 -14.61 14.88 1.86
C GLU A 217 -15.79 13.92 1.83
N GLU A 218 -15.93 13.09 2.87
CA GLU A 218 -17.17 12.35 3.07
C GLU A 218 -18.25 13.39 3.38
N ASP A 219 -19.29 13.45 2.56
CA ASP A 219 -20.45 14.28 2.85
C ASP A 219 -21.01 13.86 4.22
N PRO A 220 -21.31 14.83 5.12
CA PRO A 220 -21.76 14.59 6.48
C PRO A 220 -23.10 13.86 6.57
#